data_c7e27212e18c21207955685535423b44
#
_entry.id   c7e27212e18c21207955685535423b44
#
_cell.length_a   1.000
_cell.length_b   1.000
_cell.length_c   1.000
_cell.angle_alpha   90.00
_cell.angle_beta   90.00
_cell.angle_gamma   90.00
#
_symmetry.space_group_name_H-M   'P 1'
#
loop_
_entity.id
_entity.type
_entity.pdbx_description
1 polymer ?
#
loop_
_entity_poly.entity_id
_entity_poly.type
_entity_poly.pdbx_seq_one_letter_code
_entity_poly.pdbx_strand_id
1 'polypeptide(L)'
;TYREPEEAKLHGTITDNNLQYTQDKLTEVKAANKTEDTLNAWKNDTVTSEISLASIDSSYTDVTATASDFTGNGNTIPKANVDLKFIKSVQAYTGMPGYGDPDREVPKGSRQEANEVLYQDAGTAMNIGTNKLQNIWVSVKVPAGTAAGSYTGTVTVTAKELAEPLTFTYTLKVADAELPDATKFKDGFDMELWQNPYRIAEYYDVTPFSEEHFEILKSHMGLYKNAGGHAITTTIVEEAWAGQTYGEGTVKFPSMVKWTKKADGKWSFDYTDFDKWVTFNKDVMKIGDKIVCYSIAPWTNSVVYYDEATKTTVKKRLTPGSEEWTTIWTAFLNDLADHLYEKGWFNDAYIGIDERGFNKAAFDLIDSIKRG
;
A
#
# COMPACT_ATOMS: atom_id res chain seq x y z
N THR A 1 29.92 33.47 -16.42
CA THR A 1 31.08 32.68 -16.08
C THR A 1 31.16 31.52 -17.07
N TYR A 2 32.24 31.50 -17.87
CA TYR A 2 32.54 30.38 -18.76
C TYR A 2 32.80 29.15 -17.89
N ARG A 3 32.01 28.09 -18.03
CA ARG A 3 32.23 26.81 -17.40
C ARG A 3 32.96 25.92 -18.43
N GLU A 4 34.12 25.43 -18.11
CA GLU A 4 34.72 24.40 -18.93
C GLU A 4 33.76 23.19 -19.00
N PRO A 5 33.54 22.62 -20.19
CA PRO A 5 32.70 21.42 -20.30
C PRO A 5 33.32 20.30 -19.45
N GLU A 6 32.52 19.72 -18.57
CA GLU A 6 32.93 18.48 -17.92
C GLU A 6 33.01 17.37 -18.97
N GLU A 7 33.94 16.44 -18.78
CA GLU A 7 34.00 15.26 -19.65
C GLU A 7 32.67 14.51 -19.60
N ALA A 8 32.06 14.30 -20.77
CA ALA A 8 30.78 13.62 -20.90
C ALA A 8 30.88 12.20 -20.33
N LYS A 9 30.10 11.87 -19.32
CA LYS A 9 30.10 10.55 -18.67
C LYS A 9 28.76 10.21 -18.03
N LEU A 10 28.49 8.91 -17.91
CA LEU A 10 27.51 8.41 -16.96
C LEU A 10 28.24 8.17 -15.63
N HIS A 11 27.85 8.96 -14.63
CA HIS A 11 28.36 8.82 -13.26
C HIS A 11 27.36 8.05 -12.41
N GLY A 12 27.82 7.16 -11.56
CA GLY A 12 26.99 6.40 -10.65
C GLY A 12 27.58 6.35 -9.25
N THR A 13 26.71 6.42 -8.26
CA THR A 13 27.09 6.34 -6.84
C THR A 13 25.99 5.63 -6.05
N ILE A 14 26.36 4.91 -5.00
CA ILE A 14 25.42 4.39 -4.01
C ILE A 14 24.99 5.56 -3.14
N THR A 15 23.70 5.74 -2.95
CA THR A 15 23.07 6.82 -2.19
C THR A 15 22.32 6.28 -0.98
N ASP A 16 21.94 7.16 -0.05
CA ASP A 16 21.18 6.80 1.13
C ASP A 16 19.70 6.64 0.75
N ASN A 17 19.20 5.42 0.80
CA ASN A 17 17.82 5.09 0.46
C ASN A 17 16.76 5.61 1.46
N ASN A 18 17.18 6.31 2.52
CA ASN A 18 16.28 7.06 3.40
C ASN A 18 16.09 8.52 2.96
N LEU A 19 16.78 8.95 1.90
CA LEU A 19 16.72 10.30 1.37
C LEU A 19 16.13 10.28 -0.05
N GLN A 20 15.56 11.42 -0.45
CA GLN A 20 15.02 11.61 -1.80
C GLN A 20 16.11 12.22 -2.71
N TYR A 21 16.46 11.51 -3.78
CA TYR A 21 17.40 11.99 -4.81
C TYR A 21 16.67 12.38 -6.07
N THR A 22 15.97 13.51 -6.02
CA THR A 22 15.28 14.12 -7.16
C THR A 22 16.25 14.96 -8.00
N GLN A 23 15.78 15.52 -9.12
CA GLN A 23 16.62 16.21 -10.11
C GLN A 23 17.43 17.39 -9.51
N ASP A 24 16.97 18.02 -8.46
CA ASP A 24 17.68 19.09 -7.74
C ASP A 24 18.96 18.60 -7.05
N LYS A 25 19.09 17.30 -6.81
CA LYS A 25 20.27 16.64 -6.22
C LYS A 25 21.35 16.27 -7.25
N LEU A 26 21.19 16.62 -8.53
CA LEU A 26 22.15 16.26 -9.58
C LEU A 26 23.59 16.64 -9.21
N THR A 27 23.83 17.84 -8.67
CA THR A 27 25.16 18.33 -8.29
C THR A 27 25.74 17.51 -7.13
N GLU A 28 24.91 17.13 -6.16
CA GLU A 28 25.32 16.30 -5.02
C GLU A 28 25.74 14.90 -5.48
N VAL A 29 24.90 14.27 -6.31
CA VAL A 29 25.19 12.95 -6.87
C VAL A 29 26.46 12.95 -7.72
N LYS A 30 26.69 13.99 -8.54
CA LYS A 30 27.92 14.14 -9.32
C LYS A 30 29.19 14.19 -8.45
N ALA A 31 29.10 14.76 -7.26
CA ALA A 31 30.23 14.91 -6.34
C ALA A 31 30.48 13.66 -5.49
N ALA A 32 29.49 12.79 -5.35
CA ALA A 32 29.60 11.56 -4.57
C ALA A 32 30.29 10.46 -5.40
N ASN A 33 31.03 9.58 -4.74
CA ASN A 33 31.76 8.48 -5.42
C ASN A 33 31.79 7.24 -4.52
N LYS A 34 30.61 6.75 -4.11
CA LYS A 34 30.47 5.53 -3.32
C LYS A 34 30.08 4.38 -4.24
N THR A 35 31.03 3.44 -4.45
CA THR A 35 30.82 2.26 -5.30
C THR A 35 30.76 0.96 -4.51
N GLU A 36 30.94 1.04 -3.19
CA GLU A 36 30.86 -0.12 -2.30
C GLU A 36 29.97 0.20 -1.09
N ASP A 37 29.21 -0.78 -0.62
CA ASP A 37 28.38 -0.65 0.58
C ASP A 37 28.25 -1.97 1.33
N THR A 38 27.86 -1.86 2.62
CA THR A 38 27.56 -3.01 3.47
C THR A 38 26.10 -2.98 3.86
N LEU A 39 25.38 -4.05 3.54
CA LEU A 39 24.01 -4.29 3.93
C LEU A 39 23.98 -5.27 5.11
N ASN A 40 23.24 -4.97 6.15
CA ASN A 40 23.03 -5.86 7.29
C ASN A 40 21.64 -6.45 7.21
N ALA A 41 21.54 -7.76 7.27
CA ALA A 41 20.29 -8.50 7.13
C ALA A 41 20.16 -9.60 8.17
N TRP A 42 18.94 -10.00 8.44
CA TRP A 42 18.63 -11.28 9.05
C TRP A 42 18.30 -12.32 7.96
N LYS A 43 18.23 -13.60 8.33
CA LYS A 43 17.63 -14.63 7.49
C LYS A 43 16.15 -14.31 7.27
N ASN A 44 15.60 -14.66 6.13
CA ASN A 44 14.22 -14.33 5.71
C ASN A 44 13.90 -12.83 5.63
N ASP A 45 14.92 -11.97 5.56
CA ASP A 45 14.82 -10.52 5.48
C ASP A 45 14.87 -10.05 4.02
N THR A 46 14.47 -8.80 3.79
CA THR A 46 14.72 -8.07 2.55
C THR A 46 15.39 -6.75 2.88
N VAL A 47 16.60 -6.57 2.42
CA VAL A 47 17.37 -5.34 2.63
C VAL A 47 17.47 -4.57 1.34
N THR A 48 17.56 -3.26 1.44
CA THR A 48 17.50 -2.36 0.30
C THR A 48 18.66 -1.38 0.26
N SER A 49 18.96 -0.92 -0.94
CA SER A 49 19.92 0.15 -1.24
C SER A 49 19.42 0.95 -2.44
N GLU A 50 20.04 2.08 -2.70
CA GLU A 50 19.76 2.89 -3.88
C GLU A 50 21.05 3.24 -4.60
N ILE A 51 21.02 3.19 -5.94
CA ILE A 51 22.09 3.68 -6.83
C ILE A 51 21.53 4.85 -7.60
N SER A 52 22.20 6.00 -7.54
CA SER A 52 21.86 7.17 -8.36
C SER A 52 22.80 7.30 -9.53
N LEU A 53 22.24 7.38 -10.74
CA LEU A 53 22.95 7.59 -12.00
C LEU A 53 22.77 9.04 -12.44
N ALA A 54 23.86 9.74 -12.71
CA ALA A 54 23.88 11.10 -13.25
C ALA A 54 24.48 11.09 -14.66
N SER A 55 23.68 11.43 -15.66
CA SER A 55 24.21 11.72 -16.99
C SER A 55 24.85 13.10 -17.00
N ILE A 56 26.12 13.21 -17.41
CA ILE A 56 26.89 14.45 -17.43
C ILE A 56 27.17 14.82 -18.86
N ASP A 57 26.62 15.95 -19.31
CA ASP A 57 26.83 16.56 -20.64
C ASP A 57 26.62 15.60 -21.84
N SER A 58 25.93 14.50 -21.61
CA SER A 58 25.56 13.52 -22.64
C SER A 58 24.23 12.83 -22.25
N SER A 59 23.60 12.15 -23.19
CA SER A 59 22.50 11.23 -22.98
C SER A 59 22.99 9.79 -23.13
N TYR A 60 22.26 8.84 -22.52
CA TYR A 60 22.59 7.42 -22.55
C TYR A 60 21.37 6.62 -22.98
N THR A 61 21.59 5.67 -23.88
CA THR A 61 20.55 4.78 -24.41
C THR A 61 20.79 3.34 -23.97
N ASP A 62 19.72 2.56 -23.97
CA ASP A 62 19.75 1.15 -23.58
C ASP A 62 20.40 0.90 -22.20
N VAL A 63 20.15 1.81 -21.25
CA VAL A 63 20.64 1.66 -19.88
C VAL A 63 19.92 0.50 -19.22
N THR A 64 20.70 -0.47 -18.70
CA THR A 64 20.20 -1.61 -17.94
C THR A 64 21.04 -1.85 -16.71
N ALA A 65 20.47 -2.53 -15.71
CA ALA A 65 21.20 -3.00 -14.54
C ALA A 65 20.94 -4.49 -14.31
N THR A 66 21.99 -5.20 -13.91
CA THR A 66 21.94 -6.63 -13.58
C THR A 66 22.68 -6.91 -12.28
N ALA A 67 22.26 -7.93 -11.55
CA ALA A 67 22.95 -8.37 -10.34
C ALA A 67 23.73 -9.67 -10.58
N SER A 68 24.79 -9.86 -9.79
CA SER A 68 25.44 -11.14 -9.62
C SER A 68 24.79 -11.96 -8.52
N ASP A 69 25.13 -13.23 -8.40
CA ASP A 69 24.91 -13.97 -7.16
C ASP A 69 25.69 -13.30 -6.01
N PHE A 70 25.18 -13.43 -4.78
CA PHE A 70 25.93 -13.07 -3.57
C PHE A 70 26.57 -14.34 -3.01
N THR A 71 27.88 -14.37 -2.96
CA THR A 71 28.64 -15.56 -2.53
C THR A 71 29.52 -15.29 -1.32
N GLY A 72 29.60 -16.28 -0.42
CA GLY A 72 30.43 -16.20 0.76
C GLY A 72 30.47 -17.52 1.52
N ASN A 73 31.65 -17.88 2.07
CA ASN A 73 31.87 -19.08 2.88
C ASN A 73 31.33 -20.39 2.28
N GLY A 74 31.46 -20.53 0.95
CA GLY A 74 30.94 -21.70 0.24
C GLY A 74 29.42 -21.73 0.03
N ASN A 75 28.72 -20.67 0.41
CA ASN A 75 27.27 -20.51 0.23
C ASN A 75 26.94 -19.45 -0.83
N THR A 76 25.76 -19.52 -1.39
CA THR A 76 25.29 -18.62 -2.44
C THR A 76 23.86 -18.18 -2.16
N ILE A 77 23.59 -16.88 -2.26
CA ILE A 77 22.27 -16.31 -2.42
C ILE A 77 22.14 -15.98 -3.91
N PRO A 78 21.27 -16.68 -4.66
CA PRO A 78 21.17 -16.52 -6.11
C PRO A 78 20.72 -15.10 -6.50
N LYS A 79 21.18 -14.61 -7.63
CA LYS A 79 20.76 -13.32 -8.21
C LYS A 79 19.24 -13.21 -8.44
N ALA A 80 18.55 -14.33 -8.54
CA ALA A 80 17.08 -14.35 -8.60
C ALA A 80 16.41 -13.79 -7.34
N ASN A 81 17.15 -13.65 -6.23
CA ASN A 81 16.70 -12.98 -5.01
C ASN A 81 17.05 -11.48 -4.98
N VAL A 82 17.61 -10.94 -6.05
CA VAL A 82 17.91 -9.51 -6.19
C VAL A 82 16.93 -8.89 -7.18
N ASP A 83 16.15 -7.94 -6.72
CA ASP A 83 15.23 -7.17 -7.56
C ASP A 83 15.79 -5.76 -7.76
N LEU A 84 15.91 -5.36 -9.03
CA LEU A 84 16.42 -4.05 -9.43
C LEU A 84 15.32 -3.32 -10.19
N LYS A 85 14.90 -2.15 -9.68
CA LYS A 85 13.87 -1.33 -10.30
C LYS A 85 14.36 0.08 -10.59
N PHE A 86 14.11 0.59 -11.78
CA PHE A 86 14.19 2.02 -12.02
C PHE A 86 13.11 2.76 -11.24
N ILE A 87 13.50 3.86 -10.60
CA ILE A 87 12.58 4.72 -9.85
C ILE A 87 12.07 5.80 -10.78
N LYS A 88 10.75 6.01 -10.77
CA LYS A 88 10.08 7.12 -11.46
C LYS A 88 9.76 8.24 -10.47
N SER A 89 10.21 9.45 -10.80
CA SER A 89 9.79 10.65 -10.07
C SER A 89 8.34 11.00 -10.40
N VAL A 90 7.60 11.38 -9.38
CA VAL A 90 6.22 11.84 -9.46
C VAL A 90 6.05 13.18 -8.76
N GLN A 91 4.98 13.91 -9.08
CA GLN A 91 4.63 15.12 -8.36
C GLN A 91 3.81 14.77 -7.12
N ALA A 92 4.33 15.08 -5.95
CA ALA A 92 3.68 14.88 -4.67
C ALA A 92 3.33 16.21 -4.00
N TYR A 93 2.35 16.20 -3.11
CA TYR A 93 2.07 17.36 -2.26
C TYR A 93 3.10 17.43 -1.13
N THR A 94 3.62 18.62 -0.87
CA THR A 94 4.62 18.87 0.18
C THR A 94 4.04 18.99 1.58
N GLY A 95 2.74 18.88 1.72
CA GLY A 95 2.02 18.91 3.00
C GLY A 95 0.55 19.26 2.81
N MET A 96 -0.28 18.84 3.75
CA MET A 96 -1.67 19.30 3.82
C MET A 96 -1.72 20.65 4.56
N PRO A 97 -2.30 21.71 3.95
CA PRO A 97 -2.58 22.93 4.71
C PRO A 97 -3.49 22.59 5.89
N GLY A 98 -3.04 22.87 7.11
CA GLY A 98 -3.82 22.71 8.34
C GLY A 98 -3.63 21.38 9.10
N TYR A 99 -2.81 20.46 8.60
CA TYR A 99 -2.37 19.28 9.38
C TYR A 99 -0.86 19.37 9.64
N GLY A 100 -0.47 19.45 10.91
CA GLY A 100 0.93 19.40 11.33
C GLY A 100 1.50 20.77 11.72
N ASP A 101 2.76 20.96 11.49
CA ASP A 101 3.59 22.07 11.91
C ASP A 101 2.99 23.44 11.51
N PRO A 102 2.57 24.28 12.47
CA PRO A 102 2.02 25.61 12.18
C PRO A 102 3.05 26.55 11.55
N ASP A 103 4.35 26.25 11.66
CA ASP A 103 5.43 27.06 11.09
C ASP A 103 5.73 26.64 9.63
N ARG A 104 5.09 25.63 9.13
CA ARG A 104 5.24 25.14 7.76
C ARG A 104 4.24 25.81 6.83
N GLU A 105 4.55 27.01 6.38
CA GLU A 105 3.84 27.66 5.29
C GLU A 105 4.14 26.95 3.96
N VAL A 106 3.38 25.91 3.65
CA VAL A 106 3.37 25.33 2.31
C VAL A 106 2.27 26.01 1.52
N PRO A 107 2.56 26.70 0.41
CA PRO A 107 1.54 27.33 -0.41
C PRO A 107 0.50 26.28 -0.85
N LYS A 108 -0.78 26.62 -0.76
CA LYS A 108 -1.86 25.74 -1.17
C LYS A 108 -1.66 25.31 -2.63
N GLY A 109 -1.59 24.00 -2.86
CA GLY A 109 -1.36 23.44 -4.19
C GLY A 109 0.13 23.32 -4.59
N SER A 110 1.08 23.59 -3.68
CA SER A 110 2.48 23.29 -3.93
C SER A 110 2.69 21.80 -4.17
N ARG A 111 3.42 21.51 -5.23
CA ARG A 111 3.84 20.15 -5.56
C ARG A 111 5.36 20.09 -5.57
N GLN A 112 5.88 18.99 -5.14
CA GLN A 112 7.31 18.70 -5.13
C GLN A 112 7.55 17.40 -5.89
N GLU A 113 8.66 17.31 -6.59
CA GLU A 113 9.10 16.05 -7.17
C GLU A 113 9.50 15.08 -6.06
N ALA A 114 9.05 13.84 -6.16
CA ALA A 114 9.37 12.76 -5.24
C ALA A 114 9.70 11.49 -6.00
N ASN A 115 10.70 10.74 -5.53
CA ASN A 115 11.12 9.46 -6.09
C ASN A 115 10.43 8.33 -5.32
N GLU A 116 9.21 7.99 -5.70
CA GLU A 116 8.40 7.06 -4.89
C GLU A 116 7.90 5.83 -5.65
N VAL A 117 8.03 5.83 -6.98
CA VAL A 117 7.46 4.76 -7.80
C VAL A 117 8.54 3.84 -8.33
N LEU A 118 8.54 2.58 -7.91
CA LEU A 118 9.31 1.51 -8.54
C LEU A 118 8.65 1.19 -9.89
N TYR A 119 9.20 1.79 -10.94
CA TYR A 119 8.49 1.90 -12.22
C TYR A 119 8.69 0.69 -13.12
N GLN A 120 9.95 0.31 -13.35
CA GLN A 120 10.33 -0.65 -14.37
C GLN A 120 11.47 -1.54 -13.88
N ASP A 121 11.42 -2.82 -14.25
CA ASP A 121 12.55 -3.73 -14.05
C ASP A 121 13.80 -3.17 -14.73
N ALA A 122 14.88 -3.04 -13.98
CA ALA A 122 16.10 -2.44 -14.49
C ALA A 122 16.88 -3.33 -15.49
N GLY A 123 16.48 -4.59 -15.64
CA GLY A 123 16.90 -5.44 -16.76
C GLY A 123 16.26 -5.06 -18.09
N THR A 124 15.17 -4.28 -18.08
CA THR A 124 14.56 -3.72 -19.27
C THR A 124 15.19 -2.36 -19.58
N ALA A 125 15.60 -2.16 -20.83
CA ALA A 125 16.34 -0.96 -21.24
C ALA A 125 15.54 0.34 -21.02
N MET A 126 16.24 1.38 -20.56
CA MET A 126 15.74 2.74 -20.38
C MET A 126 16.72 3.75 -20.96
N ASN A 127 16.23 4.90 -21.41
CA ASN A 127 17.07 6.00 -21.85
C ASN A 127 17.14 7.10 -20.78
N ILE A 128 18.34 7.64 -20.58
CA ILE A 128 18.59 8.76 -19.66
C ILE A 128 18.97 9.98 -20.50
N GLY A 129 18.20 11.05 -20.41
CA GLY A 129 18.47 12.32 -21.11
C GLY A 129 19.70 13.02 -20.53
N THR A 130 20.21 14.03 -21.27
CA THR A 130 21.37 14.83 -20.84
C THR A 130 21.11 15.58 -19.53
N ASN A 131 22.08 15.53 -18.60
CA ASN A 131 22.03 16.18 -17.30
C ASN A 131 20.79 15.79 -16.47
N LYS A 132 20.50 14.48 -16.45
CA LYS A 132 19.41 13.89 -15.68
C LYS A 132 19.90 12.92 -14.61
N LEU A 133 19.11 12.81 -13.53
CA LEU A 133 19.23 11.75 -12.56
C LEU A 133 18.29 10.60 -12.92
N GLN A 134 18.76 9.38 -12.73
CA GLN A 134 17.96 8.17 -12.75
C GLN A 134 18.39 7.27 -11.62
N ASN A 135 17.46 6.92 -10.74
CA ASN A 135 17.77 6.09 -9.59
C ASN A 135 17.35 4.65 -9.85
N ILE A 136 18.07 3.73 -9.22
CA ILE A 136 17.81 2.29 -9.22
C ILE A 136 17.63 1.85 -7.77
N TRP A 137 16.48 1.30 -7.45
CA TRP A 137 16.21 0.65 -6.18
C TRP A 137 16.73 -0.78 -6.23
N VAL A 138 17.54 -1.14 -5.25
CA VAL A 138 18.15 -2.46 -5.11
C VAL A 138 17.49 -3.15 -3.92
N SER A 139 16.86 -4.30 -4.13
CA SER A 139 16.30 -5.14 -3.06
C SER A 139 16.99 -6.50 -3.07
N VAL A 140 17.50 -6.92 -1.93
CA VAL A 140 18.10 -8.25 -1.77
C VAL A 140 17.27 -9.05 -0.75
N LYS A 141 16.60 -10.09 -1.25
CA LYS A 141 15.86 -11.05 -0.42
C LYS A 141 16.83 -12.11 0.10
N VAL A 142 17.01 -12.18 1.41
CA VAL A 142 17.76 -13.23 2.08
C VAL A 142 16.82 -14.41 2.34
N PRO A 143 17.00 -15.58 1.73
CA PRO A 143 16.14 -16.72 1.99
C PRO A 143 16.15 -17.15 3.47
N ALA A 144 15.04 -17.73 3.93
CA ALA A 144 15.00 -18.42 5.21
C ALA A 144 16.06 -19.53 5.27
N GLY A 145 16.67 -19.74 6.43
CA GLY A 145 17.71 -20.75 6.59
C GLY A 145 19.06 -20.43 5.95
N THR A 146 19.25 -19.23 5.36
CA THR A 146 20.56 -18.80 4.85
C THR A 146 21.62 -18.87 5.96
N ALA A 147 22.79 -19.42 5.67
CA ALA A 147 23.85 -19.48 6.67
C ALA A 147 24.30 -18.07 7.07
N ALA A 148 24.50 -17.83 8.37
CA ALA A 148 25.05 -16.57 8.85
C ALA A 148 26.47 -16.34 8.30
N GLY A 149 26.81 -15.09 7.99
CA GLY A 149 28.12 -14.75 7.46
C GLY A 149 28.07 -13.59 6.47
N SER A 150 29.19 -13.36 5.81
CA SER A 150 29.34 -12.30 4.82
C SER A 150 29.29 -12.87 3.40
N TYR A 151 28.51 -12.22 2.55
CA TYR A 151 28.32 -12.54 1.14
C TYR A 151 28.67 -11.31 0.30
N THR A 152 29.34 -11.49 -0.82
CA THR A 152 29.65 -10.39 -1.73
C THR A 152 28.94 -10.59 -3.04
N GLY A 153 28.31 -9.54 -3.53
CA GLY A 153 27.64 -9.48 -4.81
C GLY A 153 27.81 -8.11 -5.46
N THR A 154 27.45 -8.00 -6.72
CA THR A 154 27.59 -6.78 -7.50
C THR A 154 26.31 -6.43 -8.23
N VAL A 155 26.09 -5.12 -8.43
CA VAL A 155 25.17 -4.58 -9.43
C VAL A 155 25.98 -3.93 -10.53
N THR A 156 25.69 -4.30 -11.77
CA THR A 156 26.41 -3.81 -12.96
C THR A 156 25.43 -3.04 -13.83
N VAL A 157 25.77 -1.80 -14.14
CA VAL A 157 25.00 -0.92 -15.03
C VAL A 157 25.73 -0.81 -16.37
N THR A 158 24.99 -1.05 -17.45
CA THR A 158 25.47 -0.90 -18.83
C THR A 158 24.65 0.13 -19.58
N ALA A 159 25.22 0.72 -20.60
CA ALA A 159 24.53 1.57 -21.58
C ALA A 159 25.28 1.44 -22.92
N LYS A 160 24.59 1.75 -24.01
CA LYS A 160 25.17 1.63 -25.35
C LYS A 160 26.45 2.47 -25.54
N GLU A 161 26.49 3.63 -24.91
CA GLU A 161 27.59 4.61 -25.04
C GLU A 161 28.75 4.34 -24.05
N LEU A 162 28.58 3.41 -23.09
CA LEU A 162 29.62 3.05 -22.13
C LEU A 162 30.58 2.04 -22.74
N ALA A 163 31.89 2.35 -22.73
CA ALA A 163 32.95 1.41 -23.10
C ALA A 163 33.10 0.32 -22.01
N GLU A 164 32.98 0.70 -20.74
CA GLU A 164 33.07 -0.19 -19.58
C GLU A 164 31.82 0.00 -18.69
N PRO A 165 31.27 -1.10 -18.14
CA PRO A 165 30.16 -1.02 -17.23
C PRO A 165 30.50 -0.30 -15.94
N LEU A 166 29.48 0.32 -15.29
CA LEU A 166 29.61 0.76 -13.91
C LEU A 166 29.31 -0.43 -13.00
N THR A 167 30.17 -0.64 -12.00
CA THR A 167 30.02 -1.75 -11.05
C THR A 167 29.93 -1.23 -9.63
N PHE A 168 28.94 -1.72 -8.90
CA PHE A 168 28.69 -1.42 -7.48
C PHE A 168 28.79 -2.72 -6.68
N THR A 169 29.63 -2.73 -5.66
CA THR A 169 29.90 -3.93 -4.85
C THR A 169 29.17 -3.83 -3.51
N TYR A 170 28.47 -4.89 -3.16
CA TYR A 170 27.77 -4.99 -1.88
C TYR A 170 28.33 -6.14 -1.04
N THR A 171 28.63 -5.85 0.20
CA THR A 171 28.88 -6.85 1.23
C THR A 171 27.61 -7.03 2.05
N LEU A 172 26.94 -8.17 1.91
CA LEU A 172 25.76 -8.53 2.67
C LEU A 172 26.17 -9.33 3.91
N LYS A 173 25.95 -8.77 5.09
CA LYS A 173 26.20 -9.43 6.38
C LYS A 173 24.91 -10.02 6.91
N VAL A 174 24.80 -11.34 6.88
CA VAL A 174 23.63 -12.07 7.39
C VAL A 174 23.90 -12.47 8.83
N ALA A 175 23.10 -11.95 9.76
CA ALA A 175 23.16 -12.30 11.18
C ALA A 175 22.59 -13.69 11.42
N ASP A 176 22.99 -14.32 12.55
CA ASP A 176 22.40 -15.59 13.00
C ASP A 176 21.06 -15.37 13.73
N ALA A 177 20.15 -14.73 13.04
CA ALA A 177 18.77 -14.49 13.46
C ALA A 177 17.88 -14.61 12.24
N GLU A 178 16.64 -15.06 12.42
CA GLU A 178 15.69 -15.23 11.33
C GLU A 178 14.41 -14.47 11.63
N LEU A 179 13.95 -13.67 10.65
CA LEU A 179 12.62 -13.08 10.69
C LEU A 179 11.56 -14.17 10.54
N PRO A 180 10.53 -14.15 11.38
CA PRO A 180 9.41 -15.07 11.21
C PRO A 180 8.72 -14.83 9.87
N ASP A 181 8.00 -15.83 9.39
CA ASP A 181 7.14 -15.70 8.21
C ASP A 181 6.05 -14.67 8.49
N ALA A 182 6.03 -13.58 7.71
CA ALA A 182 5.08 -12.49 7.89
C ALA A 182 3.62 -12.96 7.79
N THR A 183 3.34 -13.98 6.97
CA THR A 183 1.98 -14.56 6.84
C THR A 183 1.50 -15.27 8.12
N LYS A 184 2.38 -15.45 9.11
CA LYS A 184 2.07 -16.05 10.42
C LYS A 184 2.13 -15.04 11.55
N PHE A 185 2.25 -13.75 11.26
CA PHE A 185 2.40 -12.70 12.28
C PHE A 185 1.18 -12.54 13.19
N LYS A 186 0.00 -12.94 12.77
CA LYS A 186 -1.24 -12.76 13.54
C LYS A 186 -1.18 -13.32 14.97
N ASP A 187 -0.32 -14.29 15.22
CA ASP A 187 -0.15 -14.88 16.57
C ASP A 187 0.70 -13.99 17.49
N GLY A 188 1.44 -13.04 16.96
CA GLY A 188 2.35 -12.17 17.72
C GLY A 188 2.25 -10.69 17.37
N PHE A 189 1.78 -10.36 16.17
CA PHE A 189 1.61 -8.99 15.69
C PHE A 189 0.40 -8.90 14.76
N ASP A 190 -0.63 -8.20 15.21
CA ASP A 190 -1.86 -7.98 14.44
C ASP A 190 -1.71 -6.72 13.58
N MET A 191 -1.51 -6.91 12.28
CA MET A 191 -1.42 -5.81 11.32
C MET A 191 -2.74 -5.63 10.58
N GLU A 192 -3.34 -4.47 10.75
CA GLU A 192 -4.53 -4.06 10.05
C GLU A 192 -4.24 -2.77 9.27
N LEU A 193 -4.20 -2.86 7.94
CA LEU A 193 -4.19 -1.71 7.05
C LEU A 193 -5.53 -1.65 6.33
N TRP A 194 -6.16 -0.48 6.33
CA TRP A 194 -7.45 -0.29 5.67
C TRP A 194 -7.30 -0.43 4.16
N GLN A 195 -8.22 -1.17 3.55
CA GLN A 195 -8.29 -1.34 2.10
C GLN A 195 -9.50 -0.60 1.55
N ASN A 196 -9.32 0.04 0.39
CA ASN A 196 -10.40 0.64 -0.39
C ASN A 196 -10.42 0.03 -1.79
N PRO A 197 -11.11 -1.11 -2.00
CA PRO A 197 -11.16 -1.76 -3.30
C PRO A 197 -11.84 -0.90 -4.37
N TYR A 198 -12.76 -0.02 -3.99
CA TYR A 198 -13.43 0.86 -4.95
C TYR A 198 -12.47 1.88 -5.60
N ARG A 199 -11.45 2.36 -4.85
CA ARG A 199 -10.41 3.24 -5.42
C ARG A 199 -9.54 2.53 -6.44
N ILE A 200 -9.28 1.25 -6.21
CA ILE A 200 -8.55 0.43 -7.18
C ILE A 200 -9.39 0.26 -8.44
N ALA A 201 -10.68 -0.06 -8.31
CA ALA A 201 -11.59 -0.15 -9.45
C ALA A 201 -11.66 1.16 -10.25
N GLU A 202 -11.77 2.30 -9.56
CA GLU A 202 -11.79 3.63 -10.18
C GLU A 202 -10.48 3.93 -10.92
N TYR A 203 -9.32 3.67 -10.30
CA TYR A 203 -8.02 3.93 -10.91
C TYR A 203 -7.81 3.13 -12.20
N TYR A 204 -8.26 1.90 -12.24
CA TYR A 204 -8.15 1.03 -13.42
C TYR A 204 -9.34 1.10 -14.36
N ASP A 205 -10.34 1.92 -14.06
CA ASP A 205 -11.59 2.07 -14.85
C ASP A 205 -12.32 0.74 -15.09
N VAL A 206 -12.44 -0.05 -14.02
CA VAL A 206 -13.13 -1.34 -14.04
C VAL A 206 -14.35 -1.36 -13.11
N THR A 207 -15.31 -2.23 -13.40
CA THR A 207 -16.49 -2.40 -12.54
C THR A 207 -16.11 -3.00 -11.20
N PRO A 208 -16.48 -2.39 -10.06
CA PRO A 208 -16.20 -2.95 -8.75
C PRO A 208 -16.69 -4.40 -8.61
N PHE A 209 -15.80 -5.25 -8.10
CA PHE A 209 -16.04 -6.69 -7.85
C PHE A 209 -16.44 -7.50 -9.11
N SER A 210 -16.02 -7.05 -10.31
CA SER A 210 -15.99 -7.85 -11.52
C SER A 210 -14.81 -8.84 -11.51
N GLU A 211 -14.80 -9.80 -12.43
CA GLU A 211 -13.67 -10.73 -12.60
C GLU A 211 -12.35 -9.97 -12.87
N GLU A 212 -12.39 -8.96 -13.75
CA GLU A 212 -11.26 -8.12 -14.09
C GLU A 212 -10.73 -7.37 -12.85
N HIS A 213 -11.64 -6.79 -12.04
CA HIS A 213 -11.26 -6.13 -10.80
C HIS A 213 -10.58 -7.11 -9.81
N PHE A 214 -11.08 -8.32 -9.68
CA PHE A 214 -10.47 -9.32 -8.81
C PHE A 214 -9.08 -9.76 -9.30
N GLU A 215 -8.84 -9.84 -10.61
CA GLU A 215 -7.49 -10.09 -11.12
C GLU A 215 -6.49 -8.99 -10.71
N ILE A 216 -6.90 -7.72 -10.80
CA ILE A 216 -6.09 -6.59 -10.35
C ILE A 216 -5.87 -6.64 -8.83
N LEU A 217 -6.93 -6.91 -8.06
CA LEU A 217 -6.88 -6.99 -6.60
C LEU A 217 -5.96 -8.09 -6.08
N LYS A 218 -5.75 -9.19 -6.81
CA LYS A 218 -4.78 -10.24 -6.43
C LYS A 218 -3.39 -9.67 -6.18
N SER A 219 -2.93 -8.76 -7.03
CA SER A 219 -1.62 -8.12 -6.87
C SER A 219 -1.57 -7.24 -5.61
N HIS A 220 -2.55 -6.35 -5.44
CA HIS A 220 -2.61 -5.44 -4.30
C HIS A 220 -2.76 -6.17 -2.96
N MET A 221 -3.70 -7.09 -2.88
CA MET A 221 -3.94 -7.89 -1.67
C MET A 221 -2.81 -8.88 -1.41
N GLY A 222 -2.10 -9.32 -2.46
CA GLY A 222 -0.90 -10.14 -2.35
C GLY A 222 0.23 -9.42 -1.62
N LEU A 223 0.48 -8.16 -1.93
CA LEU A 223 1.46 -7.32 -1.22
C LEU A 223 1.09 -7.19 0.27
N TYR A 224 -0.17 -6.90 0.57
CA TYR A 224 -0.68 -6.79 1.93
C TYR A 224 -0.51 -8.09 2.72
N LYS A 225 -0.94 -9.21 2.14
CA LYS A 225 -0.76 -10.55 2.72
C LYS A 225 0.71 -10.88 2.99
N ASN A 226 1.59 -10.63 2.01
CA ASN A 226 3.01 -10.93 2.13
C ASN A 226 3.72 -10.07 3.18
N ALA A 227 3.16 -8.91 3.50
CA ALA A 227 3.60 -8.06 4.61
C ALA A 227 3.05 -8.51 5.98
N GLY A 228 2.19 -9.52 6.03
CA GLY A 228 1.58 -10.05 7.27
C GLY A 228 0.14 -9.60 7.51
N GLY A 229 -0.47 -8.88 6.55
CA GLY A 229 -1.86 -8.45 6.65
C GLY A 229 -2.83 -9.63 6.51
N HIS A 230 -3.80 -9.69 7.41
CA HIS A 230 -4.82 -10.75 7.43
C HIS A 230 -6.23 -10.21 7.66
N ALA A 231 -6.36 -9.03 8.28
CA ALA A 231 -7.63 -8.36 8.49
C ALA A 231 -8.14 -7.72 7.19
N ILE A 232 -9.42 -7.79 6.93
CA ILE A 232 -10.04 -7.15 5.78
C ILE A 232 -11.03 -6.07 6.20
N THR A 233 -10.96 -4.94 5.51
CA THR A 233 -11.84 -3.81 5.73
C THR A 233 -13.11 -3.98 4.90
N THR A 234 -14.27 -3.90 5.54
CA THR A 234 -15.57 -3.83 4.89
C THR A 234 -16.31 -2.57 5.32
N THR A 235 -17.21 -2.07 4.49
CA THR A 235 -18.06 -0.93 4.82
C THR A 235 -19.51 -1.37 4.91
N ILE A 236 -20.15 -1.08 6.03
CA ILE A 236 -21.56 -1.35 6.29
C ILE A 236 -22.44 -0.12 6.15
N VAL A 237 -21.82 1.04 5.95
CA VAL A 237 -22.47 2.33 5.64
C VAL A 237 -21.70 3.05 4.56
N GLU A 238 -22.35 3.95 3.81
CA GLU A 238 -21.70 4.86 2.87
C GLU A 238 -20.89 5.91 3.64
N GLU A 239 -19.69 6.21 3.18
CA GLU A 239 -18.83 7.26 3.73
C GLU A 239 -18.58 7.11 5.24
N ALA A 240 -18.17 5.94 5.69
CA ALA A 240 -17.87 5.68 7.09
C ALA A 240 -16.87 6.70 7.69
N TRP A 241 -15.97 7.23 6.86
CA TRP A 241 -14.92 8.21 7.21
C TRP A 241 -15.21 9.63 6.72
N ALA A 242 -16.45 9.97 6.34
CA ALA A 242 -16.87 11.32 5.94
C ALA A 242 -16.01 11.97 4.83
N GLY A 243 -15.65 11.21 3.80
CA GLY A 243 -14.88 11.71 2.66
C GLY A 243 -13.37 11.75 2.86
N GLN A 244 -12.84 11.26 3.99
CA GLN A 244 -11.38 11.15 4.23
C GLN A 244 -10.70 10.09 3.36
N THR A 245 -11.44 9.36 2.57
CA THR A 245 -10.95 8.28 1.70
C THR A 245 -10.32 8.76 0.38
N TYR A 246 -10.13 10.07 0.24
CA TYR A 246 -9.38 10.73 -0.84
C TYR A 246 -9.74 10.29 -2.26
N GLY A 247 -11.04 10.42 -2.61
CA GLY A 247 -11.48 10.47 -4.00
C GLY A 247 -11.37 11.89 -4.54
N GLU A 248 -10.92 12.07 -5.77
CA GLU A 248 -11.05 13.39 -6.38
C GLU A 248 -12.53 13.73 -6.58
N GLY A 249 -13.00 14.73 -5.85
CA GLY A 249 -14.27 15.40 -6.06
C GLY A 249 -15.51 14.67 -5.56
N THR A 250 -16.10 13.78 -6.33
CA THR A 250 -17.44 13.24 -6.08
C THR A 250 -17.50 11.75 -5.75
N VAL A 251 -16.36 11.06 -5.80
CA VAL A 251 -16.31 9.62 -5.56
C VAL A 251 -16.42 9.35 -4.07
N LYS A 252 -17.51 8.73 -3.70
CA LYS A 252 -17.79 8.30 -2.34
C LYS A 252 -17.22 6.91 -2.10
N PHE A 253 -16.95 6.59 -0.84
CA PHE A 253 -16.72 5.21 -0.44
C PHE A 253 -18.08 4.54 -0.23
N PRO A 254 -18.53 3.64 -1.14
CA PRO A 254 -19.83 3.00 -1.02
C PRO A 254 -19.94 2.11 0.21
N SER A 255 -21.17 1.88 0.67
CA SER A 255 -21.46 0.74 1.53
C SER A 255 -21.40 -0.55 0.71
N MET A 256 -20.75 -1.58 1.24
CA MET A 256 -20.78 -2.94 0.66
C MET A 256 -22.10 -3.67 0.97
N VAL A 257 -22.93 -3.08 1.85
CA VAL A 257 -24.28 -3.54 2.15
C VAL A 257 -25.25 -2.48 1.69
N LYS A 258 -26.23 -2.84 0.83
CA LYS A 258 -27.27 -1.90 0.39
C LYS A 258 -28.45 -1.96 1.32
N TRP A 259 -28.84 -0.81 1.84
CA TRP A 259 -29.94 -0.66 2.79
C TRP A 259 -31.21 -0.24 2.07
N THR A 260 -32.30 -0.93 2.36
CA THR A 260 -33.64 -0.58 1.83
C THR A 260 -34.65 -0.54 2.95
N LYS A 261 -35.37 0.57 3.05
CA LYS A 261 -36.59 0.66 3.86
C LYS A 261 -37.79 0.31 3.00
N LYS A 262 -38.41 -0.80 3.28
CA LYS A 262 -39.59 -1.28 2.55
C LYS A 262 -40.81 -0.34 2.73
N ALA A 263 -41.75 -0.43 1.80
CA ALA A 263 -42.99 0.37 1.87
C ALA A 263 -43.81 0.11 3.14
N ASP A 264 -43.70 -1.09 3.74
CA ASP A 264 -44.33 -1.45 5.02
C ASP A 264 -43.52 -1.01 6.26
N GLY A 265 -42.41 -0.30 6.06
CA GLY A 265 -41.54 0.22 7.10
C GLY A 265 -40.46 -0.75 7.59
N LYS A 266 -40.46 -2.00 7.14
CA LYS A 266 -39.39 -2.97 7.48
C LYS A 266 -38.09 -2.66 6.75
N TRP A 267 -37.00 -3.17 7.28
CA TRP A 267 -35.69 -3.06 6.68
C TRP A 267 -35.33 -4.33 5.91
N SER A 268 -34.54 -4.15 4.86
CA SER A 268 -33.93 -5.23 4.05
C SER A 268 -32.53 -4.81 3.66
N PHE A 269 -31.60 -5.77 3.67
CA PHE A 269 -30.19 -5.53 3.42
C PHE A 269 -29.69 -6.50 2.34
N ASP A 270 -28.94 -5.96 1.37
CA ASP A 270 -28.34 -6.74 0.30
C ASP A 270 -26.83 -6.77 0.49
N TYR A 271 -26.30 -7.96 0.72
CA TYR A 271 -24.89 -8.24 1.00
C TYR A 271 -24.08 -8.64 -0.23
N THR A 272 -24.59 -8.47 -1.45
CA THR A 272 -23.94 -8.96 -2.67
C THR A 272 -22.50 -8.51 -2.79
N ASP A 273 -22.21 -7.23 -2.61
CA ASP A 273 -20.84 -6.69 -2.73
C ASP A 273 -19.97 -7.10 -1.52
N PHE A 274 -20.54 -7.13 -0.32
CA PHE A 274 -19.90 -7.62 0.90
C PHE A 274 -19.45 -9.08 0.73
N ASP A 275 -20.35 -9.93 0.26
CA ASP A 275 -20.07 -11.35 0.05
C ASP A 275 -18.98 -11.57 -0.99
N LYS A 276 -19.03 -10.87 -2.10
CA LYS A 276 -17.99 -10.96 -3.15
C LYS A 276 -16.61 -10.61 -2.60
N TRP A 277 -16.53 -9.53 -1.84
CA TRP A 277 -15.27 -9.06 -1.26
C TRP A 277 -14.73 -10.02 -0.20
N VAL A 278 -15.57 -10.46 0.74
CA VAL A 278 -15.16 -11.40 1.79
C VAL A 278 -14.78 -12.76 1.19
N THR A 279 -15.58 -13.29 0.26
CA THR A 279 -15.29 -14.57 -0.42
C THR A 279 -13.97 -14.50 -1.18
N PHE A 280 -13.71 -13.43 -1.94
CA PHE A 280 -12.44 -13.25 -2.63
C PHE A 280 -11.24 -13.31 -1.66
N ASN A 281 -11.32 -12.60 -0.55
CA ASN A 281 -10.22 -12.59 0.41
C ASN A 281 -10.05 -13.95 1.11
N LYS A 282 -11.15 -14.60 1.53
CA LYS A 282 -11.07 -15.89 2.21
C LYS A 282 -10.67 -17.03 1.27
N ASP A 283 -11.28 -17.10 0.10
CA ASP A 283 -11.15 -18.27 -0.77
C ASP A 283 -9.98 -18.15 -1.74
N VAL A 284 -9.67 -16.96 -2.23
CA VAL A 284 -8.59 -16.74 -3.19
C VAL A 284 -7.31 -16.26 -2.49
N MET A 285 -7.40 -15.20 -1.70
CA MET A 285 -6.23 -14.63 -1.03
C MET A 285 -5.81 -15.39 0.22
N LYS A 286 -6.71 -16.21 0.81
CA LYS A 286 -6.48 -16.96 2.06
C LYS A 286 -6.14 -16.06 3.25
N ILE A 287 -6.83 -14.93 3.35
CA ILE A 287 -6.85 -13.98 4.47
C ILE A 287 -8.30 -13.70 4.86
N GLY A 288 -8.52 -12.86 5.87
CA GLY A 288 -9.87 -12.48 6.32
C GLY A 288 -10.39 -13.36 7.46
N ASP A 289 -9.50 -13.86 8.29
CA ASP A 289 -9.83 -14.38 9.62
C ASP A 289 -10.18 -13.27 10.62
N LYS A 290 -10.11 -12.00 10.17
CA LYS A 290 -10.63 -10.81 10.83
C LYS A 290 -11.32 -9.94 9.79
N ILE A 291 -12.66 -9.87 9.88
CA ILE A 291 -13.52 -9.06 9.00
C ILE A 291 -13.98 -7.84 9.80
N VAL A 292 -13.48 -6.67 9.46
CA VAL A 292 -13.79 -5.44 10.21
C VAL A 292 -14.85 -4.63 9.48
N CYS A 293 -16.03 -4.50 10.10
CA CYS A 293 -17.21 -3.86 9.53
C CYS A 293 -17.30 -2.39 9.98
N TYR A 294 -16.97 -1.45 9.11
CA TYR A 294 -17.02 -0.01 9.37
C TYR A 294 -18.35 0.57 8.89
N SER A 295 -19.16 1.26 9.69
CA SER A 295 -19.02 1.51 11.12
C SER A 295 -20.42 1.80 11.70
N ILE A 296 -20.67 1.34 12.92
CA ILE A 296 -21.87 1.73 13.68
C ILE A 296 -21.81 3.22 14.12
N ALA A 297 -20.62 3.80 14.11
CA ALA A 297 -20.38 5.19 14.46
C ALA A 297 -19.66 5.95 13.33
N PRO A 298 -20.25 6.06 12.14
CA PRO A 298 -19.64 6.81 11.04
C PRO A 298 -19.44 8.29 11.44
N TRP A 299 -18.44 8.94 10.84
CA TRP A 299 -18.08 10.32 11.20
C TRP A 299 -19.22 11.32 11.14
N THR A 300 -20.16 11.15 10.21
CA THR A 300 -21.34 12.01 10.08
C THR A 300 -22.53 11.54 10.94
N ASN A 301 -22.43 10.37 11.60
CA ASN A 301 -23.56 9.65 12.21
C ASN A 301 -24.72 9.44 11.24
N SER A 302 -24.45 9.27 9.95
CA SER A 302 -25.47 9.13 8.91
C SER A 302 -25.48 7.73 8.33
N VAL A 303 -26.68 7.27 7.96
CA VAL A 303 -26.90 6.10 7.12
C VAL A 303 -27.54 6.53 5.80
N VAL A 304 -27.24 5.80 4.73
CA VAL A 304 -27.85 6.03 3.41
C VAL A 304 -28.65 4.78 3.04
N TYR A 305 -29.88 4.97 2.64
CA TYR A 305 -30.78 3.87 2.27
C TYR A 305 -31.75 4.28 1.17
N TYR A 306 -32.24 3.29 0.42
CA TYR A 306 -33.34 3.48 -0.50
C TYR A 306 -34.68 3.35 0.25
N ASP A 307 -35.56 4.32 0.11
CA ASP A 307 -36.91 4.29 0.68
C ASP A 307 -37.91 3.93 -0.43
N GLU A 308 -38.52 2.74 -0.32
CA GLU A 308 -39.50 2.25 -1.30
C GLU A 308 -40.80 3.06 -1.31
N ALA A 309 -41.20 3.63 -0.19
CA ALA A 309 -42.46 4.41 -0.11
C ALA A 309 -42.32 5.73 -0.88
N THR A 310 -41.17 6.39 -0.79
CA THR A 310 -40.88 7.64 -1.50
C THR A 310 -40.17 7.45 -2.85
N LYS A 311 -39.65 6.23 -3.10
CA LYS A 311 -38.83 5.88 -4.26
C LYS A 311 -37.57 6.77 -4.42
N THR A 312 -36.96 7.14 -3.30
CA THR A 312 -35.78 8.00 -3.24
C THR A 312 -34.70 7.41 -2.36
N THR A 313 -33.45 7.80 -2.66
CA THR A 313 -32.32 7.55 -1.75
C THR A 313 -32.30 8.62 -0.67
N VAL A 314 -32.27 8.19 0.59
CA VAL A 314 -32.30 9.05 1.77
C VAL A 314 -30.95 8.94 2.48
N LYS A 315 -30.35 10.10 2.78
CA LYS A 315 -29.24 10.20 3.73
C LYS A 315 -29.78 10.75 5.04
N LYS A 316 -29.73 9.95 6.09
CA LYS A 316 -30.29 10.29 7.38
C LYS A 316 -29.24 10.32 8.47
N ARG A 317 -29.13 11.45 9.14
CA ARG A 317 -28.31 11.57 10.36
C ARG A 317 -29.09 11.01 11.54
N LEU A 318 -28.45 10.14 12.32
CA LEU A 318 -29.01 9.48 13.48
C LEU A 318 -28.23 9.87 14.73
N THR A 319 -28.91 10.30 15.78
CA THR A 319 -28.26 10.58 17.07
C THR A 319 -27.99 9.26 17.81
N PRO A 320 -26.74 8.90 18.09
CA PRO A 320 -26.44 7.68 18.83
C PRO A 320 -27.21 7.59 20.15
N GLY A 321 -27.87 6.46 20.42
CA GLY A 321 -28.67 6.22 21.60
C GLY A 321 -30.10 6.75 21.53
N SER A 322 -30.50 7.46 20.46
CA SER A 322 -31.93 7.80 20.27
C SER A 322 -32.77 6.55 19.94
N GLU A 323 -34.07 6.61 20.15
CA GLU A 323 -35.00 5.52 19.82
C GLU A 323 -34.90 5.13 18.34
N GLU A 324 -34.86 6.12 17.45
CA GLU A 324 -34.77 5.88 16.01
C GLU A 324 -33.42 5.22 15.65
N TRP A 325 -32.29 5.72 16.19
CA TRP A 325 -30.97 5.13 15.99
C TRP A 325 -30.95 3.68 16.47
N THR A 326 -31.50 3.43 17.69
CA THR A 326 -31.53 2.11 18.28
C THR A 326 -32.38 1.15 17.44
N THR A 327 -33.54 1.59 16.97
CA THR A 327 -34.46 0.78 16.16
C THR A 327 -33.78 0.36 14.83
N ILE A 328 -33.20 1.32 14.12
CA ILE A 328 -32.58 1.06 12.81
C ILE A 328 -31.33 0.17 12.94
N TRP A 329 -30.45 0.48 13.88
CA TRP A 329 -29.23 -0.29 14.08
C TRP A 329 -29.50 -1.67 14.67
N THR A 330 -30.52 -1.85 15.51
CA THR A 330 -30.94 -3.17 15.98
C THR A 330 -31.40 -4.04 14.82
N ALA A 331 -32.19 -3.50 13.90
CA ALA A 331 -32.64 -4.22 12.72
C ALA A 331 -31.43 -4.66 11.86
N PHE A 332 -30.49 -3.74 11.61
CA PHE A 332 -29.30 -4.04 10.82
C PHE A 332 -28.38 -5.06 11.50
N LEU A 333 -28.03 -4.87 12.77
CA LEU A 333 -27.09 -5.75 13.46
C LEU A 333 -27.62 -7.17 13.62
N ASN A 334 -28.93 -7.34 13.83
CA ASN A 334 -29.53 -8.67 13.86
C ASN A 334 -29.45 -9.35 12.48
N ASP A 335 -29.79 -8.64 11.42
CA ASP A 335 -29.73 -9.15 10.06
C ASP A 335 -28.28 -9.48 9.64
N LEU A 336 -27.32 -8.58 9.93
CA LEU A 336 -25.90 -8.82 9.71
C LEU A 336 -25.40 -10.06 10.46
N ALA A 337 -25.79 -10.20 11.74
CA ALA A 337 -25.40 -11.36 12.54
C ALA A 337 -25.94 -12.67 11.94
N ASP A 338 -27.21 -12.69 11.52
CA ASP A 338 -27.82 -13.84 10.84
C ASP A 338 -27.07 -14.19 9.56
N HIS A 339 -26.80 -13.17 8.72
CA HIS A 339 -26.06 -13.34 7.46
C HIS A 339 -24.66 -13.90 7.69
N LEU A 340 -23.90 -13.34 8.65
CA LEU A 340 -22.56 -13.82 9.00
C LEU A 340 -22.59 -15.25 9.55
N TYR A 341 -23.62 -15.62 10.30
CA TYR A 341 -23.83 -16.98 10.77
C TYR A 341 -24.07 -17.95 9.63
N GLU A 342 -24.96 -17.62 8.70
CA GLU A 342 -25.27 -18.43 7.51
C GLU A 342 -24.03 -18.66 6.64
N LYS A 343 -23.14 -17.65 6.55
CA LYS A 343 -21.87 -17.72 5.80
C LYS A 343 -20.75 -18.42 6.57
N GLY A 344 -20.91 -18.70 7.85
CA GLY A 344 -19.84 -19.23 8.70
C GLY A 344 -18.75 -18.22 9.03
N TRP A 345 -19.01 -16.91 8.95
CA TRP A 345 -18.06 -15.83 9.15
C TRP A 345 -18.24 -15.08 10.48
N PHE A 346 -19.25 -15.44 11.26
CA PHE A 346 -19.63 -14.69 12.47
C PHE A 346 -18.45 -14.55 13.47
N ASN A 347 -17.69 -15.61 13.69
CA ASN A 347 -16.57 -15.62 14.64
C ASN A 347 -15.37 -14.81 14.17
N ASP A 348 -15.29 -14.49 12.87
CA ASP A 348 -14.23 -13.70 12.28
C ASP A 348 -14.63 -12.21 12.14
N ALA A 349 -15.88 -11.86 12.46
CA ALA A 349 -16.42 -10.52 12.24
C ALA A 349 -16.29 -9.61 13.46
N TYR A 350 -15.94 -8.37 13.21
CA TYR A 350 -15.78 -7.30 14.19
C TYR A 350 -16.51 -6.04 13.71
N ILE A 351 -17.10 -5.29 14.64
CA ILE A 351 -17.61 -3.96 14.32
C ILE A 351 -16.50 -2.94 14.56
N GLY A 352 -16.05 -2.30 13.48
CA GLY A 352 -15.03 -1.26 13.51
C GLY A 352 -15.61 0.09 13.93
N ILE A 353 -14.87 0.81 14.76
CA ILE A 353 -15.10 2.22 15.08
C ILE A 353 -13.76 2.92 14.88
N ASP A 354 -13.77 3.96 14.05
CA ASP A 354 -12.59 4.78 13.77
C ASP A 354 -12.23 5.66 15.00
N GLU A 355 -11.24 6.54 14.89
CA GLU A 355 -10.75 7.51 15.90
C GLU A 355 -11.86 8.40 16.50
N ARG A 356 -12.96 7.78 16.90
CA ARG A 356 -14.11 8.44 17.52
C ARG A 356 -14.02 8.35 19.03
N GLY A 357 -14.50 9.37 19.70
CA GLY A 357 -14.71 9.29 21.14
C GLY A 357 -15.58 8.08 21.51
N PHE A 358 -15.35 7.51 22.67
CA PHE A 358 -16.09 6.36 23.18
C PHE A 358 -17.61 6.58 23.06
N ASN A 359 -18.29 5.68 22.37
CA ASN A 359 -19.74 5.73 22.15
C ASN A 359 -20.40 4.58 22.91
N LYS A 360 -20.77 4.86 24.16
CA LYS A 360 -21.42 3.87 25.03
C LYS A 360 -22.68 3.26 24.42
N ALA A 361 -23.51 4.06 23.74
CA ALA A 361 -24.74 3.56 23.12
C ALA A 361 -24.46 2.51 22.03
N ALA A 362 -23.38 2.69 21.25
CA ALA A 362 -22.97 1.72 20.26
C ALA A 362 -22.51 0.41 20.89
N PHE A 363 -21.69 0.47 21.95
CA PHE A 363 -21.22 -0.72 22.66
C PHE A 363 -22.37 -1.47 23.34
N ASP A 364 -23.26 -0.74 24.03
CA ASP A 364 -24.41 -1.35 24.68
C ASP A 364 -25.32 -2.05 23.67
N LEU A 365 -25.50 -1.47 22.48
CA LEU A 365 -26.32 -2.07 21.44
C LEU A 365 -25.67 -3.33 20.87
N ILE A 366 -24.37 -3.29 20.56
CA ILE A 366 -23.63 -4.46 20.05
C ILE A 366 -23.69 -5.59 21.08
N ASP A 367 -23.46 -5.30 22.37
CA ASP A 367 -23.54 -6.29 23.45
C ASP A 367 -24.94 -6.89 23.62
N SER A 368 -25.98 -6.15 23.24
CA SER A 368 -27.38 -6.61 23.29
C SER A 368 -27.73 -7.59 22.17
N ILE A 369 -26.96 -7.64 21.08
CA ILE A 369 -27.16 -8.57 19.95
C ILE A 369 -26.57 -9.94 20.34
N LYS A 370 -27.33 -10.69 21.13
CA LYS A 370 -26.91 -12.01 21.61
C LYS A 370 -27.27 -13.06 20.56
N ARG A 371 -26.23 -13.73 20.08
CA ARG A 371 -26.36 -15.00 19.37
C ARG A 371 -25.68 -16.05 20.23
N GLY A 372 -26.48 -17.00 20.72
CA GLY A 372 -26.04 -18.08 21.60
C GLY A 372 -25.07 -19.05 20.97
#